data_b9a47286419b0a63c15bff00a89e91d1
#
_entry.id   b9a47286419b0a63c15bff00a89e91d1
#
_cell.length_a   1.000
_cell.length_b   1.000
_cell.length_c   1.000
_cell.angle_alpha   90.00
_cell.angle_beta   90.00
_cell.angle_gamma   90.00
#
_symmetry.space_group_name_H-M   'P 1'
#
loop_
_entity.id
_entity.type
_entity.pdbx_description
1 polymer ?
#
loop_
_entity_poly.entity_id
_entity_poly.type
_entity_poly.pdbx_seq_one_letter_code
_entity_poly.pdbx_strand_id
1 'polypeptide(L)'
;FHFEVNGEYIFIKGTNWVPLDALHSRDINHVDEAVRWLADLNVNMIRMWGGNVYESDRFYNLCDENGIMVWHDFIFGCTTYPQNNEFKNKVKIEADKVIRRLRNHASIVLWAGNNENDVSLDWGGAQSHIDPNTDVISRQVLPLSVREWDPETPYLPSSPFISEEVFKIHNRISQDLSPEMHLWGPRGFYKAPFYTENNAKFVSEIGYHGAPNVESLKKMMTPENVYPWEKEAKASQEDVVTVIGEVKKAETLVWNEEWQAKATMSSPNAYTNKERNFLMVNQIREVFGECPTELEDFVTASQIVQAEAKKYFIEFWRMNKGQRNGILWWNLRDGWPIVSDAIIDYYGGKKLAYEYIKKVQTDVCVMIGDIREGNTGHPVVLVNDTRNNQKVEINIKDKDSGRTLLSKIVEVDANGILKVEELPKVNSNELWLIEYKVDGKTYNNH
;
A
#
# COMPACT_ATOMS: atom_id res chain seq x y z
N PHE A 1 8.48 -15.53 5.36
CA PHE A 1 7.49 -14.71 6.09
C PHE A 1 6.14 -14.88 5.42
N HIS A 2 5.19 -15.47 6.11
CA HIS A 2 3.81 -15.70 5.69
C HIS A 2 2.93 -15.88 6.93
N PHE A 3 1.62 -15.93 6.73
CA PHE A 3 0.65 -16.17 7.80
C PHE A 3 -0.09 -17.49 7.57
N GLU A 4 -0.32 -18.19 8.67
CA GLU A 4 -1.15 -19.39 8.73
C GLU A 4 -2.21 -19.21 9.83
N VAL A 5 -3.44 -19.57 9.51
CA VAL A 5 -4.54 -19.58 10.49
C VAL A 5 -5.08 -20.99 10.59
N ASN A 6 -5.03 -21.57 11.77
CA ASN A 6 -5.40 -22.96 12.01
C ASN A 6 -4.63 -23.98 11.12
N GLY A 7 -3.36 -23.68 10.83
CA GLY A 7 -2.51 -24.51 9.99
C GLY A 7 -2.72 -24.35 8.50
N GLU A 8 -3.56 -23.41 8.08
CA GLU A 8 -3.80 -23.11 6.67
C GLU A 8 -3.09 -21.81 6.25
N TYR A 9 -2.31 -21.88 5.18
CA TYR A 9 -1.68 -20.71 4.58
C TYR A 9 -2.73 -19.70 4.10
N ILE A 10 -2.52 -18.43 4.41
CA ILE A 10 -3.38 -17.33 3.97
C ILE A 10 -2.55 -16.30 3.21
N PHE A 11 -2.95 -16.01 1.97
CA PHE A 11 -2.42 -14.85 1.25
C PHE A 11 -3.00 -13.57 1.83
N ILE A 12 -2.14 -12.62 2.23
CA ILE A 12 -2.58 -11.37 2.85
C ILE A 12 -2.94 -10.34 1.78
N LYS A 13 -4.18 -9.87 1.83
CA LYS A 13 -4.73 -8.74 1.06
C LYS A 13 -5.12 -7.66 2.05
N GLY A 14 -4.34 -6.60 2.17
CA GLY A 14 -4.57 -5.67 3.25
C GLY A 14 -4.08 -4.26 3.02
N THR A 15 -4.23 -3.46 4.05
CA THR A 15 -3.86 -2.04 4.04
C THR A 15 -3.21 -1.61 5.34
N ASN A 16 -2.53 -0.47 5.31
CA ASN A 16 -2.09 0.23 6.49
C ASN A 16 -3.23 1.09 7.05
N TRP A 17 -3.29 1.15 8.37
CA TRP A 17 -4.23 1.97 9.13
C TRP A 17 -3.49 3.14 9.77
N VAL A 18 -3.97 4.34 9.50
CA VAL A 18 -3.55 5.59 10.14
C VAL A 18 -4.71 6.13 10.97
N PRO A 19 -4.49 7.05 11.92
CA PRO A 19 -5.58 7.67 12.68
C PRO A 19 -6.67 8.20 11.76
N LEU A 20 -7.94 7.98 12.11
CA LEU A 20 -9.08 8.37 11.30
C LEU A 20 -9.36 9.88 11.33
N ASP A 21 -8.86 10.56 12.36
CA ASP A 21 -8.91 12.02 12.48
C ASP A 21 -7.66 12.52 13.20
N ALA A 22 -7.16 13.68 12.82
CA ALA A 22 -6.06 14.37 13.52
C ALA A 22 -6.41 14.71 14.97
N LEU A 23 -7.70 14.83 15.28
CA LEU A 23 -8.22 14.96 16.64
C LEU A 23 -8.83 13.61 17.07
N HIS A 24 -8.04 12.75 17.70
CA HIS A 24 -8.39 11.36 18.04
C HIS A 24 -9.70 11.17 18.79
N SER A 25 -10.19 12.21 19.49
CA SER A 25 -11.52 12.20 20.12
C SER A 25 -12.67 12.05 19.11
N ARG A 26 -12.40 12.24 17.81
CA ARG A 26 -13.36 12.10 16.72
C ARG A 26 -13.29 10.75 16.00
N ASP A 27 -12.25 9.96 16.22
CA ASP A 27 -12.04 8.66 15.54
C ASP A 27 -13.26 7.76 15.67
N ILE A 28 -13.90 7.73 16.84
CA ILE A 28 -15.08 6.94 17.13
C ILE A 28 -16.25 7.19 16.15
N ASN A 29 -16.32 8.38 15.57
CA ASN A 29 -17.36 8.73 14.60
C ASN A 29 -17.15 8.06 13.25
N HIS A 30 -15.95 7.54 12.97
CA HIS A 30 -15.53 7.01 11.67
C HIS A 30 -15.22 5.52 11.69
N VAL A 31 -15.01 4.91 12.86
CA VAL A 31 -14.56 3.53 13.03
C VAL A 31 -15.49 2.53 12.34
N ASP A 32 -16.80 2.59 12.60
CA ASP A 32 -17.77 1.64 12.03
C ASP A 32 -17.82 1.70 10.50
N GLU A 33 -17.72 2.91 9.94
CA GLU A 33 -17.71 3.09 8.50
C GLU A 33 -16.39 2.61 7.88
N ALA A 34 -15.25 2.91 8.51
CA ALA A 34 -13.95 2.48 8.03
C ALA A 34 -13.81 0.95 8.01
N VAL A 35 -14.30 0.26 9.04
CA VAL A 35 -14.30 -1.22 9.05
C VAL A 35 -15.25 -1.79 8.00
N ARG A 36 -16.41 -1.16 7.73
CA ARG A 36 -17.27 -1.57 6.61
C ARG A 36 -16.56 -1.43 5.25
N TRP A 37 -15.75 -0.39 5.05
CA TRP A 37 -14.94 -0.25 3.83
C TRP A 37 -13.88 -1.36 3.71
N LEU A 38 -13.23 -1.75 4.82
CA LEU A 38 -12.30 -2.88 4.80
C LEU A 38 -12.99 -4.18 4.37
N ALA A 39 -14.15 -4.46 4.92
CA ALA A 39 -14.94 -5.64 4.56
C ALA A 39 -15.40 -5.59 3.08
N ASP A 40 -15.87 -4.44 2.60
CA ASP A 40 -16.27 -4.24 1.20
C ASP A 40 -15.11 -4.39 0.21
N LEU A 41 -13.90 -4.05 0.63
CA LEU A 41 -12.65 -4.24 -0.13
C LEU A 41 -12.08 -5.65 -0.02
N ASN A 42 -12.72 -6.55 0.72
CA ASN A 42 -12.23 -7.90 1.02
C ASN A 42 -10.81 -7.90 1.63
N VAL A 43 -10.54 -6.94 2.49
CA VAL A 43 -9.31 -6.85 3.28
C VAL A 43 -9.35 -7.90 4.38
N ASN A 44 -8.31 -8.75 4.46
CA ASN A 44 -8.18 -9.76 5.50
C ASN A 44 -7.13 -9.42 6.57
N MET A 45 -6.34 -8.35 6.37
CA MET A 45 -5.40 -7.85 7.36
C MET A 45 -5.25 -6.35 7.28
N ILE A 46 -5.12 -5.70 8.43
CA ILE A 46 -4.67 -4.32 8.55
C ILE A 46 -3.41 -4.25 9.40
N ARG A 47 -2.54 -3.30 9.06
CA ARG A 47 -1.40 -2.96 9.91
C ARG A 47 -1.66 -1.64 10.61
N MET A 48 -1.70 -1.70 11.93
CA MET A 48 -1.73 -0.52 12.81
C MET A 48 -0.34 0.11 12.79
N TRP A 49 -0.16 1.11 11.94
CA TRP A 49 1.12 1.77 11.72
C TRP A 49 1.69 2.42 12.99
N GLY A 50 3.02 2.38 13.18
CA GLY A 50 3.68 2.89 14.39
C GLY A 50 3.53 4.39 14.66
N GLY A 51 3.07 5.18 13.70
CA GLY A 51 2.64 6.58 13.89
C GLY A 51 1.16 6.74 14.26
N ASN A 52 0.50 5.66 14.66
CA ASN A 52 -0.92 5.60 14.99
C ASN A 52 -1.17 5.90 16.48
N VAL A 53 -2.40 5.61 16.91
CA VAL A 53 -2.83 5.53 18.30
C VAL A 53 -3.30 4.11 18.61
N TYR A 54 -3.38 3.74 19.89
CA TYR A 54 -4.05 2.51 20.30
C TYR A 54 -5.56 2.72 20.23
N GLU A 55 -6.19 2.21 19.19
CA GLU A 55 -7.61 2.41 18.91
C GLU A 55 -8.54 1.97 20.05
N SER A 56 -9.80 2.36 19.95
CA SER A 56 -10.84 1.96 20.90
C SER A 56 -11.14 0.46 20.83
N ASP A 57 -11.67 -0.12 21.92
CA ASP A 57 -12.09 -1.53 21.95
C ASP A 57 -13.17 -1.83 20.88
N ARG A 58 -13.98 -0.82 20.50
CA ARG A 58 -14.94 -0.96 19.40
C ARG A 58 -14.28 -1.34 18.09
N PHE A 59 -13.13 -0.76 17.78
CA PHE A 59 -12.37 -1.07 16.57
C PHE A 59 -11.93 -2.54 16.55
N TYR A 60 -11.30 -3.03 17.63
CA TYR A 60 -10.82 -4.41 17.69
C TYR A 60 -11.98 -5.42 17.70
N ASN A 61 -13.08 -5.11 18.40
CA ASN A 61 -14.29 -5.93 18.35
C ASN A 61 -14.83 -6.05 16.90
N LEU A 62 -14.82 -4.97 16.14
CA LEU A 62 -15.22 -5.01 14.73
C LEU A 62 -14.25 -5.82 13.87
N CYS A 63 -12.96 -5.77 14.15
CA CYS A 63 -11.98 -6.63 13.47
C CYS A 63 -12.24 -8.11 13.78
N ASP A 64 -12.49 -8.46 15.05
CA ASP A 64 -12.86 -9.82 15.46
C ASP A 64 -14.15 -10.31 14.77
N GLU A 65 -15.19 -9.47 14.76
CA GLU A 65 -16.50 -9.79 14.14
C GLU A 65 -16.40 -9.99 12.61
N ASN A 66 -15.50 -9.28 11.95
CA ASN A 66 -15.34 -9.34 10.50
C ASN A 66 -14.20 -10.26 10.03
N GLY A 67 -13.47 -10.90 10.94
CA GLY A 67 -12.33 -11.76 10.61
C GLY A 67 -11.15 -11.01 9.98
N ILE A 68 -10.94 -9.74 10.35
CA ILE A 68 -9.84 -8.91 9.86
C ILE A 68 -8.67 -9.05 10.83
N MET A 69 -7.58 -9.65 10.38
CA MET A 69 -6.36 -9.78 11.17
C MET A 69 -5.71 -8.41 11.40
N VAL A 70 -5.09 -8.25 12.57
CA VAL A 70 -4.39 -7.03 12.96
C VAL A 70 -2.92 -7.33 13.20
N TRP A 71 -2.07 -6.76 12.36
CA TRP A 71 -0.65 -6.57 12.63
C TRP A 71 -0.52 -5.27 13.43
N HIS A 72 -0.07 -5.33 14.66
CA HIS A 72 -0.05 -4.18 15.54
C HIS A 72 1.37 -3.70 15.85
N ASP A 73 1.77 -2.57 15.26
CA ASP A 73 2.98 -1.88 15.69
C ASP A 73 2.75 -1.23 17.08
N PHE A 74 3.75 -1.26 17.95
CA PHE A 74 3.82 -0.30 19.04
C PHE A 74 4.05 1.10 18.47
N ILE A 75 3.57 2.14 19.16
CA ILE A 75 3.54 3.51 18.63
C ILE A 75 4.92 4.20 18.63
N PHE A 76 5.85 3.60 17.92
CA PHE A 76 7.17 4.14 17.59
C PHE A 76 7.33 4.18 16.07
N GLY A 77 7.95 5.25 15.56
CA GLY A 77 8.15 5.33 14.10
C GLY A 77 9.21 6.31 13.67
N CYS A 78 9.92 5.93 12.62
CA CYS A 78 10.75 6.78 11.76
C CYS A 78 11.86 7.57 12.46
N THR A 79 12.33 7.15 13.65
CA THR A 79 13.37 7.85 14.40
C THR A 79 14.05 6.96 15.44
N THR A 80 15.04 7.53 16.13
CA THR A 80 15.66 6.93 17.30
C THR A 80 15.00 7.45 18.57
N TYR A 81 14.90 6.59 19.58
CA TYR A 81 14.31 6.91 20.88
C TYR A 81 15.36 6.83 22.00
N PRO A 82 15.15 7.55 23.14
CA PRO A 82 16.05 7.45 24.28
C PRO A 82 16.19 6.03 24.82
N GLN A 83 17.43 5.58 25.04
CA GLN A 83 17.75 4.23 25.54
C GLN A 83 18.07 4.20 27.04
N ASN A 84 17.79 5.27 27.79
CA ASN A 84 18.00 5.35 29.23
C ASN A 84 16.93 4.57 30.01
N ASN A 85 17.22 4.23 31.25
CA ASN A 85 16.37 3.39 32.09
C ASN A 85 14.99 4.04 32.36
N GLU A 86 14.94 5.36 32.51
CA GLU A 86 13.67 6.06 32.75
C GLU A 86 12.72 5.87 31.58
N PHE A 87 13.18 6.09 30.35
CA PHE A 87 12.35 5.95 29.16
C PHE A 87 11.97 4.49 28.92
N LYS A 88 12.92 3.54 29.04
CA LYS A 88 12.62 2.10 28.95
C LYS A 88 11.55 1.64 29.94
N ASN A 89 11.57 2.15 31.17
CA ASN A 89 10.54 1.83 32.16
C ASN A 89 9.16 2.40 31.77
N LYS A 90 9.09 3.60 31.22
CA LYS A 90 7.84 4.19 30.70
C LYS A 90 7.28 3.33 29.56
N VAL A 91 8.13 2.94 28.61
CA VAL A 91 7.76 2.07 27.51
C VAL A 91 7.23 0.73 27.99
N LYS A 92 7.93 0.09 28.96
CA LYS A 92 7.46 -1.19 29.53
C LYS A 92 6.07 -1.06 30.17
N ILE A 93 5.86 0.00 30.95
CA ILE A 93 4.56 0.22 31.62
C ILE A 93 3.45 0.43 30.59
N GLU A 94 3.70 1.16 29.52
CA GLU A 94 2.75 1.34 28.43
C GLU A 94 2.47 0.05 27.70
N ALA A 95 3.51 -0.65 27.26
CA ALA A 95 3.41 -1.92 26.53
C ALA A 95 2.62 -2.97 27.36
N ASP A 96 2.94 -3.13 28.63
CA ASP A 96 2.24 -4.06 29.53
C ASP A 96 0.72 -3.76 29.60
N LYS A 97 0.35 -2.47 29.65
CA LYS A 97 -1.06 -2.07 29.68
C LYS A 97 -1.76 -2.34 28.37
N VAL A 98 -1.11 -2.00 27.25
CA VAL A 98 -1.65 -2.19 25.90
C VAL A 98 -1.85 -3.66 25.60
N ILE A 99 -0.82 -4.49 25.80
CA ILE A 99 -0.89 -5.92 25.54
C ILE A 99 -1.99 -6.56 26.40
N ARG A 100 -2.05 -6.26 27.69
CA ARG A 100 -3.08 -6.82 28.58
C ARG A 100 -4.50 -6.40 28.20
N ARG A 101 -4.68 -5.21 27.63
CA ARG A 101 -5.97 -4.77 27.10
C ARG A 101 -6.36 -5.54 25.84
N LEU A 102 -5.42 -5.75 24.92
CA LEU A 102 -5.70 -6.18 23.56
C LEU A 102 -5.51 -7.68 23.30
N ARG A 103 -4.72 -8.38 24.09
CA ARG A 103 -4.33 -9.80 23.87
C ARG A 103 -5.49 -10.81 23.73
N ASN A 104 -6.70 -10.46 24.17
CA ASN A 104 -7.85 -11.34 24.06
C ASN A 104 -8.65 -11.15 22.75
N HIS A 105 -8.24 -10.20 21.89
CA HIS A 105 -8.81 -10.06 20.56
C HIS A 105 -8.20 -11.09 19.60
N ALA A 106 -9.04 -11.97 19.07
CA ALA A 106 -8.61 -13.01 18.13
C ALA A 106 -8.03 -12.43 16.83
N SER A 107 -8.36 -11.19 16.51
CA SER A 107 -7.84 -10.47 15.35
C SER A 107 -6.35 -10.13 15.47
N ILE A 108 -5.79 -9.96 16.67
CA ILE A 108 -4.37 -9.60 16.83
C ILE A 108 -3.49 -10.81 16.54
N VAL A 109 -2.74 -10.78 15.44
CA VAL A 109 -1.94 -11.89 14.95
C VAL A 109 -0.43 -11.63 14.95
N LEU A 110 -0.02 -10.38 15.16
CA LEU A 110 1.39 -9.99 15.19
C LEU A 110 1.57 -8.69 15.98
N TRP A 111 2.50 -8.69 16.90
CA TRP A 111 3.05 -7.47 17.50
C TRP A 111 4.32 -7.06 16.78
N ALA A 112 4.47 -5.77 16.45
CA ALA A 112 5.71 -5.24 15.89
C ALA A 112 6.25 -4.08 16.73
N GLY A 113 7.56 -4.00 16.86
CA GLY A 113 8.20 -3.05 17.77
C GLY A 113 8.05 -1.61 17.35
N ASN A 114 8.02 -1.35 16.04
CA ASN A 114 7.98 0.03 15.50
C ASN A 114 7.76 0.03 13.99
N ASN A 115 7.49 1.24 13.46
CA ASN A 115 7.58 1.54 12.03
C ASN A 115 8.93 2.16 11.70
N GLU A 116 9.70 1.53 10.84
CA GLU A 116 10.88 2.08 10.15
C GLU A 116 12.02 2.60 11.03
N ASN A 117 12.06 2.32 12.35
CA ASN A 117 13.17 2.80 13.16
C ASN A 117 14.52 2.26 12.66
N ASP A 118 14.55 0.99 12.21
CA ASP A 118 15.79 0.39 11.69
C ASP A 118 16.26 1.08 10.42
N VAL A 119 15.36 1.32 9.46
CA VAL A 119 15.73 1.92 8.17
C VAL A 119 15.90 3.44 8.24
N SER A 120 15.28 4.10 9.20
CA SER A 120 15.38 5.55 9.39
C SER A 120 16.79 6.02 9.74
N LEU A 121 17.62 5.13 10.27
CA LEU A 121 19.02 5.42 10.58
C LEU A 121 19.85 5.79 9.35
N ASP A 122 19.40 5.42 8.15
CA ASP A 122 20.08 5.73 6.88
C ASP A 122 19.50 6.95 6.13
N TRP A 123 18.39 7.51 6.57
CA TRP A 123 17.70 8.59 5.84
C TRP A 123 18.44 9.94 5.83
N GLY A 124 19.35 10.16 6.75
CA GLY A 124 20.08 11.42 6.88
C GLY A 124 21.22 11.64 5.89
N GLY A 125 21.44 10.71 4.94
CA GLY A 125 22.57 10.79 3.98
C GLY A 125 23.96 10.67 4.61
N ALA A 126 24.07 10.64 5.91
CA ALA A 126 25.22 10.13 6.62
C ALA A 126 25.05 8.62 6.61
N GLN A 127 25.80 7.90 5.80
CA GLN A 127 25.85 6.44 5.85
C GLN A 127 26.01 6.03 7.31
N SER A 128 24.87 5.83 7.96
CA SER A 128 24.85 5.51 9.38
C SER A 128 25.30 4.07 9.50
N HIS A 129 26.50 3.88 9.99
CA HIS A 129 26.99 2.57 10.42
C HIS A 129 26.46 2.19 11.81
N ILE A 130 25.37 2.83 12.27
CA ILE A 130 24.73 2.48 13.52
C ILE A 130 23.98 1.17 13.28
N ASP A 131 24.35 0.15 14.02
CA ASP A 131 23.66 -1.13 14.01
C ASP A 131 22.27 -0.96 14.66
N PRO A 132 21.15 -1.15 13.92
CA PRO A 132 19.81 -1.04 14.47
C PRO A 132 19.56 -2.04 15.61
N ASN A 133 20.34 -3.10 15.70
CA ASN A 133 20.21 -4.11 16.76
C ASN A 133 20.68 -3.62 18.13
N THR A 134 21.25 -2.42 18.20
CA THR A 134 21.54 -1.71 19.46
C THR A 134 20.31 -1.06 20.10
N ASP A 135 19.17 -0.99 19.41
CA ASP A 135 17.91 -0.51 19.98
C ASP A 135 17.35 -1.51 21.02
N VAL A 136 17.59 -1.19 22.29
CA VAL A 136 17.17 -2.02 23.43
C VAL A 136 15.63 -2.05 23.58
N ILE A 137 14.94 -1.01 23.17
CA ILE A 137 13.46 -0.93 23.27
C ILE A 137 12.84 -2.04 22.45
N SER A 138 13.08 -2.05 21.16
CA SER A 138 12.46 -3.01 20.24
C SER A 138 13.09 -4.42 20.29
N ARG A 139 14.33 -4.56 20.80
CA ARG A 139 15.00 -5.89 20.91
C ARG A 139 14.89 -6.54 22.27
N GLN A 140 14.61 -5.79 23.34
CA GLN A 140 14.57 -6.36 24.69
C GLN A 140 13.29 -5.96 25.44
N VAL A 141 12.95 -4.68 25.54
CA VAL A 141 11.84 -4.22 26.40
C VAL A 141 10.50 -4.74 25.88
N LEU A 142 10.17 -4.45 24.63
CA LEU A 142 8.89 -4.82 24.02
C LEU A 142 8.73 -6.36 23.91
N PRO A 143 9.70 -7.14 23.40
CA PRO A 143 9.53 -8.59 23.31
C PRO A 143 9.45 -9.27 24.67
N LEU A 144 10.05 -8.70 25.73
CA LEU A 144 9.87 -9.23 27.10
C LEU A 144 8.43 -8.98 27.59
N SER A 145 7.86 -7.81 27.32
CA SER A 145 6.45 -7.53 27.66
C SER A 145 5.49 -8.42 26.87
N VAL A 146 5.73 -8.63 25.56
CA VAL A 146 4.91 -9.56 24.76
C VAL A 146 5.02 -10.99 25.32
N ARG A 147 6.22 -11.47 25.58
CA ARG A 147 6.42 -12.81 26.16
C ARG A 147 5.74 -12.99 27.52
N GLU A 148 5.71 -11.93 28.34
CA GLU A 148 5.11 -11.96 29.67
C GLU A 148 3.57 -12.00 29.60
N TRP A 149 2.96 -11.26 28.67
CA TRP A 149 1.51 -11.01 28.68
C TRP A 149 0.74 -11.66 27.53
N ASP A 150 1.41 -11.96 26.40
CA ASP A 150 0.81 -12.54 25.20
C ASP A 150 1.82 -13.44 24.46
N PRO A 151 2.29 -14.54 25.12
CA PRO A 151 3.38 -15.39 24.62
C PRO A 151 3.05 -16.14 23.32
N GLU A 152 1.78 -16.24 22.97
CA GLU A 152 1.31 -16.99 21.79
C GLU A 152 1.33 -16.14 20.51
N THR A 153 1.24 -14.82 20.63
CA THR A 153 1.30 -13.92 19.49
C THR A 153 2.75 -13.62 19.11
N PRO A 154 3.14 -13.82 17.85
CA PRO A 154 4.50 -13.50 17.36
C PRO A 154 4.89 -12.04 17.58
N TYR A 155 6.19 -11.80 17.66
CA TYR A 155 6.76 -10.47 17.76
C TYR A 155 7.80 -10.21 16.66
N LEU A 156 7.70 -9.09 15.96
CA LEU A 156 8.65 -8.58 14.98
C LEU A 156 9.34 -7.32 15.52
N PRO A 157 10.67 -7.26 15.63
CA PRO A 157 11.35 -6.13 16.30
C PRO A 157 11.17 -4.78 15.62
N SER A 158 11.08 -4.73 14.30
CA SER A 158 10.88 -3.53 13.50
C SER A 158 10.17 -3.89 12.19
N SER A 159 9.50 -2.97 11.56
CA SER A 159 8.96 -3.14 10.22
C SER A 159 9.46 -1.97 9.32
N PRO A 160 10.39 -2.23 8.38
CA PRO A 160 11.14 -3.48 8.14
C PRO A 160 12.13 -3.82 9.23
N PHE A 161 12.35 -5.13 9.41
CA PHE A 161 13.32 -5.64 10.39
C PHE A 161 14.68 -5.91 9.76
N ILE A 162 15.72 -5.28 10.28
CA ILE A 162 17.13 -5.50 9.90
C ILE A 162 17.78 -6.34 11.00
N SER A 163 17.93 -7.64 10.74
CA SER A 163 18.59 -8.52 11.71
C SER A 163 20.10 -8.26 11.79
N GLU A 164 20.71 -8.77 12.86
CA GLU A 164 22.15 -8.66 13.03
C GLU A 164 22.92 -9.33 11.89
N GLU A 165 22.42 -10.45 11.37
CA GLU A 165 23.02 -11.14 10.23
C GLU A 165 22.91 -10.31 8.96
N VAL A 166 21.74 -9.72 8.67
CA VAL A 166 21.54 -8.87 7.50
C VAL A 166 22.44 -7.64 7.57
N PHE A 167 22.53 -7.00 8.72
CA PHE A 167 23.42 -5.85 8.92
C PHE A 167 24.90 -6.22 8.70
N LYS A 168 25.34 -7.37 9.21
CA LYS A 168 26.73 -7.87 9.02
C LYS A 168 27.05 -8.18 7.56
N ILE A 169 26.11 -8.79 6.81
CA ILE A 169 26.30 -9.11 5.39
C ILE A 169 26.52 -7.84 4.56
N HIS A 170 25.69 -6.84 4.78
CA HIS A 170 25.73 -5.61 3.97
C HIS A 170 26.70 -4.55 4.53
N ASN A 171 27.12 -4.65 5.80
CA ASN A 171 27.80 -3.60 6.56
C ASN A 171 27.11 -2.22 6.44
N ARG A 172 25.79 -2.26 6.26
CA ARG A 172 24.91 -1.10 6.14
C ARG A 172 23.45 -1.55 6.33
N ILE A 173 22.56 -0.58 6.47
CA ILE A 173 21.11 -0.82 6.49
C ILE A 173 20.64 -1.17 5.08
N SER A 174 20.00 -2.32 4.93
CA SER A 174 19.37 -2.77 3.69
C SER A 174 18.17 -3.67 3.98
N GLN A 175 17.09 -3.48 3.23
CA GLN A 175 15.89 -4.31 3.32
C GLN A 175 15.97 -5.59 2.47
N ASP A 176 17.00 -5.77 1.63
CA ASP A 176 17.04 -6.79 0.58
C ASP A 176 16.85 -8.23 1.07
N LEU A 177 17.20 -8.48 2.34
CA LEU A 177 17.04 -9.78 3.00
C LEU A 177 16.09 -9.72 4.22
N SER A 178 15.34 -8.63 4.35
CA SER A 178 14.34 -8.51 5.42
C SER A 178 13.17 -9.45 5.21
N PRO A 179 12.50 -9.90 6.26
CA PRO A 179 11.33 -10.79 6.17
C PRO A 179 10.18 -10.14 5.41
N GLU A 180 10.07 -8.83 5.48
CA GLU A 180 9.12 -7.99 4.77
C GLU A 180 9.77 -6.66 4.39
N MET A 181 9.20 -5.93 3.43
CA MET A 181 9.80 -4.73 2.87
C MET A 181 8.80 -3.59 2.74
N HIS A 182 9.30 -2.36 2.88
CA HIS A 182 8.59 -1.13 2.48
C HIS A 182 9.08 -0.70 1.09
N LEU A 183 8.19 -0.70 0.11
CA LEU A 183 8.54 -0.42 -1.28
C LEU A 183 8.12 0.99 -1.68
N TRP A 184 8.81 2.00 -1.12
CA TRP A 184 8.54 3.39 -1.46
C TRP A 184 9.33 3.89 -2.67
N GLY A 185 10.55 3.43 -2.86
CA GLY A 185 11.46 3.66 -3.99
C GLY A 185 11.46 5.05 -4.61
N PRO A 186 11.84 5.15 -5.88
CA PRO A 186 11.89 6.43 -6.60
C PRO A 186 10.50 7.01 -6.93
N ARG A 187 9.41 6.23 -6.68
CA ARG A 187 8.02 6.59 -6.97
C ARG A 187 7.78 7.04 -8.42
N GLY A 188 8.59 6.51 -9.32
CA GLY A 188 8.41 6.67 -10.75
C GLY A 188 7.33 5.74 -11.31
N PHE A 189 7.50 5.28 -12.55
CA PHE A 189 6.54 4.41 -13.20
C PHE A 189 6.27 3.13 -12.39
N TYR A 190 5.00 2.83 -12.15
CA TYR A 190 4.58 1.75 -11.25
C TYR A 190 4.94 0.34 -11.77
N LYS A 191 5.26 0.18 -13.06
CA LYS A 191 5.77 -1.07 -13.65
C LYS A 191 7.30 -1.15 -13.68
N ALA A 192 8.02 -0.16 -13.11
CA ALA A 192 9.47 -0.16 -13.08
C ALA A 192 10.03 -1.37 -12.32
N PRO A 193 11.27 -1.82 -12.66
CA PRO A 193 11.93 -2.97 -12.04
C PRO A 193 11.96 -2.92 -10.51
N PHE A 194 12.10 -1.73 -9.94
CA PHE A 194 12.05 -1.53 -8.48
C PHE A 194 10.86 -2.23 -7.81
N TYR A 195 9.67 -2.16 -8.41
CA TYR A 195 8.46 -2.74 -7.83
C TYR A 195 8.31 -4.23 -8.09
N THR A 196 9.03 -4.78 -9.06
CA THR A 196 8.79 -6.14 -9.56
C THR A 196 9.98 -7.09 -9.46
N GLU A 197 11.20 -6.56 -9.41
CA GLU A 197 12.45 -7.35 -9.38
C GLU A 197 13.10 -7.41 -7.99
N ASN A 198 12.41 -6.95 -6.95
CA ASN A 198 12.87 -7.02 -5.57
C ASN A 198 12.67 -8.42 -4.97
N ASN A 199 13.35 -8.69 -3.83
CA ASN A 199 13.31 -9.96 -3.12
C ASN A 199 12.18 -10.08 -2.09
N ALA A 200 11.28 -9.07 -1.97
CA ALA A 200 10.24 -9.06 -0.97
C ALA A 200 9.34 -10.30 -1.03
N LYS A 201 9.27 -11.04 0.06
CA LYS A 201 8.31 -12.14 0.25
C LYS A 201 6.96 -11.61 0.72
N PHE A 202 6.98 -10.47 1.39
CA PHE A 202 5.83 -9.75 1.89
C PHE A 202 6.12 -8.25 1.76
N VAL A 203 5.14 -7.46 1.35
CA VAL A 203 5.27 -6.01 1.33
C VAL A 203 4.29 -5.40 2.33
N SER A 204 4.83 -4.76 3.35
CA SER A 204 4.08 -4.16 4.45
C SER A 204 3.75 -2.69 4.22
N GLU A 205 4.46 -2.05 3.29
CA GLU A 205 4.09 -0.73 2.77
C GLU A 205 4.43 -0.58 1.28
N ILE A 206 3.46 -0.13 0.52
CA ILE A 206 3.60 0.30 -0.87
C ILE A 206 2.47 1.26 -1.19
N GLY A 207 2.77 2.42 -1.76
CA GLY A 207 1.77 3.44 -2.04
C GLY A 207 1.97 4.15 -3.36
N TYR A 208 0.93 4.88 -3.77
CA TYR A 208 0.94 5.70 -4.98
C TYR A 208 -0.05 6.85 -4.83
N HIS A 209 0.33 8.06 -5.22
CA HIS A 209 -0.46 9.27 -5.00
C HIS A 209 -1.65 9.38 -5.95
N GLY A 210 -2.72 10.03 -5.46
CA GLY A 210 -3.86 10.45 -6.26
C GLY A 210 -4.57 11.61 -5.58
N ALA A 211 -4.99 12.61 -6.36
CA ALA A 211 -5.73 13.75 -5.82
C ALA A 211 -7.09 13.32 -5.25
N PRO A 212 -7.58 13.98 -4.18
CA PRO A 212 -8.96 13.86 -3.73
C PRO A 212 -9.94 14.27 -4.82
N ASN A 213 -11.19 13.86 -4.70
CA ASN A 213 -12.25 14.29 -5.61
C ASN A 213 -12.38 15.82 -5.60
N VAL A 214 -12.78 16.41 -6.73
CA VAL A 214 -12.93 17.87 -6.86
C VAL A 214 -13.81 18.48 -5.77
N GLU A 215 -14.90 17.79 -5.40
CA GLU A 215 -15.79 18.22 -4.31
C GLU A 215 -15.10 18.23 -2.93
N SER A 216 -14.17 17.33 -2.70
CA SER A 216 -13.36 17.31 -1.48
C SER A 216 -12.28 18.39 -1.50
N LEU A 217 -11.66 18.64 -2.64
CA LEU A 217 -10.74 19.76 -2.84
C LEU A 217 -11.41 21.11 -2.53
N LYS A 218 -12.62 21.34 -3.02
CA LYS A 218 -13.41 22.55 -2.73
C LYS A 218 -13.74 22.73 -1.24
N LYS A 219 -13.75 21.66 -0.45
CA LYS A 219 -13.97 21.73 1.02
C LYS A 219 -12.70 22.04 1.80
N MET A 220 -11.53 21.72 1.27
CA MET A 220 -10.27 21.86 2.01
C MET A 220 -9.36 22.99 1.50
N MET A 221 -9.64 23.55 0.33
CA MET A 221 -8.90 24.66 -0.28
C MET A 221 -9.74 25.92 -0.24
N THR A 222 -9.08 27.08 -0.17
CA THR A 222 -9.77 28.35 -0.40
C THR A 222 -10.23 28.42 -1.87
N PRO A 223 -11.36 29.08 -2.19
CA PRO A 223 -11.92 29.07 -3.54
C PRO A 223 -10.95 29.49 -4.64
N GLU A 224 -10.07 30.45 -4.36
CA GLU A 224 -9.03 30.95 -5.26
C GLU A 224 -7.88 29.97 -5.49
N ASN A 225 -7.66 29.02 -4.57
CA ASN A 225 -6.55 28.08 -4.58
C ASN A 225 -6.96 26.64 -4.90
N VAL A 226 -8.21 26.36 -5.18
CA VAL A 226 -8.68 25.03 -5.61
C VAL A 226 -7.94 24.55 -6.86
N TYR A 227 -7.67 25.49 -7.78
CA TYR A 227 -6.85 25.24 -8.94
C TYR A 227 -5.38 25.11 -8.55
N PRO A 228 -4.68 24.02 -8.89
CA PRO A 228 -3.37 23.71 -8.30
C PRO A 228 -2.22 24.59 -8.80
N TRP A 229 -2.32 25.13 -10.02
CA TRP A 229 -1.23 25.84 -10.66
C TRP A 229 -1.30 27.35 -10.43
N GLU A 230 -0.16 28.02 -10.32
CA GLU A 230 -0.10 29.47 -10.36
C GLU A 230 -0.43 29.96 -11.78
N LYS A 231 -1.49 30.78 -11.91
CA LYS A 231 -2.02 31.25 -13.21
C LYS A 231 -1.05 32.10 -14.03
N GLU A 232 -0.03 32.69 -13.38
CA GLU A 232 0.95 33.58 -13.97
C GLU A 232 2.37 33.04 -13.95
N ALA A 233 2.56 31.79 -13.61
CA ALA A 233 3.90 31.20 -13.63
C ALA A 233 4.42 31.23 -15.05
N LYS A 234 5.28 32.20 -15.35
CA LYS A 234 6.05 32.19 -16.58
C LYS A 234 6.85 30.91 -16.58
N ALA A 235 6.61 30.06 -17.57
CA ALA A 235 7.44 28.90 -17.86
C ALA A 235 8.90 29.37 -18.06
N SER A 236 9.66 29.43 -16.96
CA SER A 236 11.04 29.89 -16.98
C SER A 236 12.02 28.73 -16.90
N GLN A 237 11.53 27.52 -16.64
CA GLN A 237 12.32 26.31 -16.58
C GLN A 237 11.62 25.14 -17.25
N GLU A 238 12.38 24.38 -18.02
CA GLU A 238 11.96 23.09 -18.56
C GLU A 238 12.49 22.00 -17.61
N ASP A 239 11.59 21.13 -17.15
CA ASP A 239 11.96 19.95 -16.40
C ASP A 239 12.36 18.83 -17.37
N VAL A 240 13.29 18.01 -16.93
CA VAL A 240 13.62 16.77 -17.62
C VAL A 240 12.77 15.66 -17.01
N VAL A 241 11.89 15.08 -17.80
CA VAL A 241 11.00 13.99 -17.39
C VAL A 241 11.28 12.74 -18.21
N THR A 242 11.06 11.57 -17.62
CA THR A 242 11.12 10.31 -18.34
C THR A 242 9.71 9.86 -18.67
N VAL A 243 9.41 9.73 -19.96
CA VAL A 243 8.09 9.28 -20.44
C VAL A 243 8.31 8.01 -21.27
N ILE A 244 7.78 6.89 -20.76
CA ILE A 244 7.90 5.55 -21.40
C ILE A 244 9.38 5.22 -21.73
N GLY A 245 10.29 5.52 -20.80
CA GLY A 245 11.72 5.26 -20.96
C GLY A 245 12.50 6.28 -21.81
N GLU A 246 11.84 7.29 -22.37
CA GLU A 246 12.47 8.40 -23.09
C GLU A 246 12.60 9.65 -22.22
N VAL A 247 13.77 10.27 -22.24
CA VAL A 247 14.01 11.53 -21.53
C VAL A 247 13.47 12.68 -22.40
N LYS A 248 12.50 13.42 -21.89
CA LYS A 248 11.87 14.56 -22.56
C LYS A 248 11.97 15.81 -21.71
N LYS A 249 11.94 16.97 -22.36
CA LYS A 249 11.75 18.25 -21.69
C LYS A 249 10.27 18.54 -21.57
N ALA A 250 9.84 19.00 -20.40
CA ALA A 250 8.46 19.36 -20.12
C ALA A 250 8.41 20.71 -19.39
N GLU A 251 7.32 21.40 -19.54
CA GLU A 251 7.08 22.65 -18.84
C GLU A 251 6.99 22.44 -17.34
N THR A 252 7.68 23.27 -16.55
CA THR A 252 7.59 23.26 -15.10
C THR A 252 6.26 23.83 -14.64
N LEU A 253 5.46 23.01 -13.96
CA LEU A 253 4.21 23.45 -13.34
C LEU A 253 4.51 23.95 -11.92
N VAL A 254 4.12 25.17 -11.63
CA VAL A 254 4.32 25.79 -10.32
C VAL A 254 3.04 25.65 -9.50
N TRP A 255 3.16 24.91 -8.39
CA TRP A 255 2.06 24.69 -7.45
C TRP A 255 1.81 25.92 -6.60
N ASN A 256 0.54 26.23 -6.32
CA ASN A 256 0.21 27.23 -5.33
C ASN A 256 0.58 26.75 -3.91
N GLU A 257 0.76 27.69 -2.99
CA GLU A 257 1.23 27.41 -1.63
C GLU A 257 0.26 26.50 -0.83
N GLU A 258 -1.03 26.60 -1.07
CA GLU A 258 -2.04 25.83 -0.34
C GLU A 258 -2.00 24.36 -0.74
N TRP A 259 -1.83 24.03 -2.02
CA TRP A 259 -1.60 22.66 -2.47
C TRP A 259 -0.29 22.08 -1.90
N GLN A 260 0.74 22.90 -1.79
CA GLN A 260 1.99 22.47 -1.17
C GLN A 260 1.83 22.20 0.32
N ALA A 261 1.06 23.02 1.03
CA ALA A 261 0.75 22.82 2.46
C ALA A 261 -0.11 21.57 2.71
N LYS A 262 -0.86 21.12 1.71
CA LYS A 262 -1.69 19.90 1.76
C LYS A 262 -0.97 18.64 1.27
N ALA A 263 0.31 18.70 0.93
CA ALA A 263 1.06 17.51 0.54
C ALA A 263 1.31 16.58 1.74
N THR A 264 1.41 15.27 1.47
CA THR A 264 1.49 14.20 2.47
C THR A 264 2.63 14.34 3.46
N MET A 265 3.76 14.90 3.07
CA MET A 265 4.90 15.12 3.96
C MET A 265 5.20 16.60 4.05
N SER A 266 4.91 17.19 5.20
CA SER A 266 5.43 18.50 5.56
C SER A 266 6.84 18.34 6.13
N SER A 267 7.85 18.51 5.31
CA SER A 267 9.18 18.80 5.81
C SER A 267 9.32 20.32 6.02
N PRO A 268 10.02 20.79 7.06
CA PRO A 268 10.43 22.19 7.16
C PRO A 268 11.29 22.66 5.98
N ASN A 269 11.82 21.74 5.19
CA ASN A 269 12.38 22.00 3.87
C ASN A 269 11.24 22.05 2.85
N ALA A 270 10.92 23.25 2.35
CA ALA A 270 9.98 23.49 1.26
C ALA A 270 10.20 22.59 0.00
N TYR A 271 11.34 21.95 -0.07
CA TYR A 271 11.76 21.04 -1.12
C TYR A 271 10.97 19.72 -1.13
N THR A 272 10.69 19.13 0.04
CA THR A 272 10.02 17.82 0.12
C THR A 272 8.52 17.89 -0.19
N ASN A 273 7.86 19.01 0.11
CA ASN A 273 6.46 19.21 -0.24
C ASN A 273 6.27 19.38 -1.74
N LYS A 274 7.24 20.00 -2.43
CA LYS A 274 7.25 20.08 -3.90
C LYS A 274 7.40 18.70 -4.53
N GLU A 275 8.21 17.82 -3.94
CA GLU A 275 8.47 16.49 -4.49
C GLU A 275 7.22 15.62 -4.55
N ARG A 276 6.35 15.62 -3.54
CA ARG A 276 5.15 14.74 -3.52
C ARG A 276 4.13 15.13 -4.58
N ASN A 277 3.81 16.40 -4.69
CA ASN A 277 2.92 16.89 -5.74
C ASN A 277 3.57 16.74 -7.12
N PHE A 278 4.87 17.04 -7.21
CA PHE A 278 5.63 16.91 -8.46
C PHE A 278 5.71 15.45 -8.93
N LEU A 279 5.88 14.48 -8.00
CA LEU A 279 5.81 13.06 -8.32
C LEU A 279 4.48 12.68 -8.97
N MET A 280 3.35 13.18 -8.47
CA MET A 280 2.04 12.93 -9.05
C MET A 280 1.95 13.44 -10.50
N VAL A 281 2.47 14.64 -10.78
CA VAL A 281 2.56 15.18 -12.14
C VAL A 281 3.41 14.28 -13.05
N ASN A 282 4.59 13.84 -12.56
CA ASN A 282 5.46 12.97 -13.34
C ASN A 282 4.85 11.62 -13.59
N GLN A 283 4.16 11.06 -12.60
CA GLN A 283 3.43 9.80 -12.75
C GLN A 283 2.31 9.88 -13.81
N ILE A 284 1.61 11.01 -13.87
CA ILE A 284 0.63 11.28 -14.93
C ILE A 284 1.31 11.37 -16.30
N ARG A 285 2.40 12.14 -16.40
CA ARG A 285 3.17 12.26 -17.65
C ARG A 285 3.72 10.94 -18.16
N GLU A 286 4.18 10.09 -17.26
CA GLU A 286 4.70 8.76 -17.59
C GLU A 286 3.62 7.88 -18.27
N VAL A 287 2.37 8.00 -17.86
CA VAL A 287 1.26 7.20 -18.38
C VAL A 287 0.61 7.84 -19.61
N PHE A 288 0.38 9.16 -19.58
CA PHE A 288 -0.40 9.87 -20.60
C PHE A 288 0.45 10.69 -21.59
N GLY A 289 1.75 10.82 -21.33
CA GLY A 289 2.68 11.63 -22.12
C GLY A 289 2.68 13.13 -21.74
N GLU A 290 1.58 13.62 -21.19
CA GLU A 290 1.41 15.00 -20.71
C GLU A 290 0.60 15.02 -19.41
N CYS A 291 0.63 16.15 -18.70
CA CYS A 291 -0.19 16.36 -17.51
C CYS A 291 -1.27 17.38 -17.84
N PRO A 292 -2.57 17.02 -17.69
CA PRO A 292 -3.66 17.98 -17.87
C PRO A 292 -3.54 19.17 -16.91
N THR A 293 -3.89 20.35 -17.37
CA THR A 293 -3.89 21.57 -16.56
C THR A 293 -5.26 21.95 -16.02
N GLU A 294 -6.35 21.46 -16.64
CA GLU A 294 -7.69 21.64 -16.10
C GLU A 294 -7.89 20.77 -14.87
N LEU A 295 -8.54 21.32 -13.83
CA LEU A 295 -8.65 20.68 -12.51
C LEU A 295 -9.30 19.28 -12.56
N GLU A 296 -10.43 19.18 -13.23
CA GLU A 296 -11.19 17.94 -13.36
C GLU A 296 -10.40 16.85 -14.10
N ASP A 297 -9.73 17.21 -15.16
CA ASP A 297 -8.91 16.31 -15.96
C ASP A 297 -7.65 15.89 -15.20
N PHE A 298 -7.01 16.82 -14.49
CA PHE A 298 -5.87 16.53 -13.63
C PHE A 298 -6.24 15.56 -12.51
N VAL A 299 -7.34 15.81 -11.79
CA VAL A 299 -7.85 14.93 -10.75
C VAL A 299 -8.14 13.54 -11.30
N THR A 300 -8.84 13.47 -12.44
CA THR A 300 -9.16 12.21 -13.11
C THR A 300 -7.90 11.45 -13.51
N ALA A 301 -6.95 12.09 -14.15
CA ALA A 301 -5.69 11.49 -14.58
C ALA A 301 -4.88 10.96 -13.38
N SER A 302 -4.79 11.75 -12.30
CA SER A 302 -4.09 11.34 -11.09
C SER A 302 -4.72 10.12 -10.43
N GLN A 303 -6.05 10.05 -10.38
CA GLN A 303 -6.79 8.92 -9.81
C GLN A 303 -6.70 7.67 -10.69
N ILE A 304 -6.68 7.81 -12.02
CA ILE A 304 -6.44 6.67 -12.93
C ILE A 304 -5.07 6.07 -12.66
N VAL A 305 -4.04 6.91 -12.61
CA VAL A 305 -2.66 6.46 -12.37
C VAL A 305 -2.52 5.80 -11.00
N GLN A 306 -3.13 6.37 -9.95
CA GLN A 306 -3.16 5.74 -8.63
C GLN A 306 -3.88 4.39 -8.66
N ALA A 307 -5.02 4.30 -9.32
CA ALA A 307 -5.83 3.09 -9.40
C ALA A 307 -5.11 1.96 -10.14
N GLU A 308 -4.51 2.28 -11.30
CA GLU A 308 -3.70 1.33 -12.09
C GLU A 308 -2.48 0.84 -11.32
N ALA A 309 -1.76 1.74 -10.63
CA ALA A 309 -0.61 1.37 -9.85
C ALA A 309 -0.97 0.42 -8.70
N LYS A 310 -1.98 0.75 -7.89
CA LYS A 310 -2.41 -0.10 -6.77
C LYS A 310 -2.97 -1.43 -7.23
N LYS A 311 -3.78 -1.44 -8.30
CA LYS A 311 -4.24 -2.66 -8.97
C LYS A 311 -3.06 -3.52 -9.39
N TYR A 312 -2.11 -2.95 -10.12
CA TYR A 312 -0.92 -3.64 -10.61
C TYR A 312 -0.09 -4.26 -9.49
N PHE A 313 0.14 -3.54 -8.39
CA PHE A 313 0.86 -4.07 -7.23
C PHE A 313 0.15 -5.27 -6.63
N ILE A 314 -1.16 -5.19 -6.39
CA ILE A 314 -1.95 -6.28 -5.81
C ILE A 314 -1.95 -7.49 -6.75
N GLU A 315 -2.19 -7.30 -8.05
CA GLU A 315 -2.20 -8.37 -9.03
C GLU A 315 -0.83 -9.03 -9.15
N PHE A 316 0.24 -8.25 -9.21
CA PHE A 316 1.59 -8.78 -9.28
C PHE A 316 1.93 -9.67 -8.07
N TRP A 317 1.58 -9.24 -6.85
CA TRP A 317 1.76 -10.05 -5.64
C TRP A 317 0.91 -11.31 -5.67
N ARG A 318 -0.36 -11.21 -6.06
CA ARG A 318 -1.28 -12.35 -6.14
C ARG A 318 -0.89 -13.37 -7.22
N MET A 319 -0.46 -12.91 -8.39
CA MET A 319 0.01 -13.79 -9.46
C MET A 319 1.29 -14.56 -9.10
N ASN A 320 2.00 -14.13 -8.07
CA ASN A 320 3.20 -14.79 -7.54
C ASN A 320 2.96 -15.45 -6.18
N LYS A 321 1.71 -15.78 -5.85
CA LYS A 321 1.30 -16.46 -4.61
C LYS A 321 2.17 -17.69 -4.36
N GLY A 322 2.62 -17.86 -3.10
CA GLY A 322 3.56 -18.91 -2.68
C GLY A 322 5.04 -18.49 -2.75
N GLN A 323 5.41 -17.64 -3.69
CA GLN A 323 6.70 -16.95 -3.68
C GLN A 323 6.60 -15.61 -2.97
N ARG A 324 5.48 -14.91 -3.13
CA ARG A 324 5.07 -13.70 -2.45
C ARG A 324 3.80 -13.98 -1.64
N ASN A 325 3.77 -13.55 -0.38
CA ASN A 325 2.79 -14.03 0.60
C ASN A 325 1.80 -12.99 1.07
N GLY A 326 1.95 -11.74 0.66
CA GLY A 326 1.00 -10.70 1.01
C GLY A 326 1.44 -9.28 0.69
N ILE A 327 0.46 -8.42 0.69
CA ILE A 327 0.60 -6.99 0.41
C ILE A 327 -0.31 -6.18 1.35
N LEU A 328 0.28 -5.17 2.02
CA LEU A 328 -0.41 -4.15 2.78
C LEU A 328 -0.15 -2.80 2.10
N TRP A 329 -1.09 -2.38 1.26
CA TRP A 329 -0.94 -1.10 0.55
C TRP A 329 -1.19 0.10 1.48
N TRP A 330 -0.54 1.20 1.20
CA TRP A 330 -0.67 2.46 1.91
C TRP A 330 -1.66 3.35 1.17
N ASN A 331 -2.72 3.84 1.77
CA ASN A 331 -3.43 3.49 2.98
C ASN A 331 -4.94 3.65 2.73
N LEU A 332 -5.80 3.29 3.70
CA LEU A 332 -7.25 3.27 3.52
C LEU A 332 -7.84 4.68 3.38
N ARG A 333 -7.65 5.54 4.41
CA ARG A 333 -8.31 6.83 4.52
C ARG A 333 -7.36 7.90 5.07
N ASP A 334 -7.56 9.12 4.64
CA ASP A 334 -6.88 10.28 5.21
C ASP A 334 -7.47 10.67 6.57
N GLY A 335 -6.61 10.91 7.55
CA GLY A 335 -7.00 11.37 8.89
C GLY A 335 -7.18 12.89 9.00
N TRP A 336 -6.89 13.63 7.94
CA TRP A 336 -7.11 15.07 7.86
C TRP A 336 -7.12 15.54 6.40
N PRO A 337 -7.57 16.79 6.10
CA PRO A 337 -7.62 17.29 4.72
C PRO A 337 -6.24 17.40 4.07
N ILE A 338 -5.90 16.43 3.22
CA ILE A 338 -4.56 16.26 2.64
C ILE A 338 -4.65 15.63 1.23
N VAL A 339 -3.62 15.82 0.41
CA VAL A 339 -3.40 15.11 -0.85
C VAL A 339 -2.40 13.98 -0.60
N SER A 340 -2.79 12.72 -0.79
CA SER A 340 -2.03 11.56 -0.33
C SER A 340 -2.19 10.31 -1.18
N ASP A 341 -1.59 9.21 -0.68
CA ASP A 341 -1.74 7.85 -1.20
C ASP A 341 -3.07 7.17 -0.79
N ALA A 342 -3.83 7.73 0.16
CA ALA A 342 -5.09 7.15 0.61
C ALA A 342 -6.09 6.98 -0.53
N ILE A 343 -6.92 5.93 -0.46
CA ILE A 343 -7.96 5.65 -1.46
C ILE A 343 -9.32 6.25 -1.11
N ILE A 344 -9.44 6.73 0.11
CA ILE A 344 -10.59 7.49 0.60
C ILE A 344 -10.05 8.77 1.22
N ASP A 345 -10.55 9.90 0.78
CA ASP A 345 -10.14 11.19 1.34
C ASP A 345 -10.76 11.45 2.73
N TYR A 346 -10.31 12.51 3.38
CA TYR A 346 -10.78 12.87 4.73
C TYR A 346 -12.30 13.04 4.82
N TYR A 347 -12.96 13.49 3.77
CA TYR A 347 -14.42 13.73 3.73
C TYR A 347 -15.22 12.47 3.36
N GLY A 348 -14.56 11.31 3.22
CA GLY A 348 -15.18 10.05 2.85
C GLY A 348 -15.37 9.88 1.34
N GLY A 349 -14.78 10.75 0.53
CA GLY A 349 -14.78 10.65 -0.92
C GLY A 349 -13.90 9.48 -1.38
N LYS A 350 -14.51 8.46 -1.99
CA LYS A 350 -13.79 7.34 -2.59
C LYS A 350 -13.11 7.77 -3.87
N LYS A 351 -11.78 7.58 -3.96
CA LYS A 351 -11.03 7.75 -5.20
C LYS A 351 -11.22 6.52 -6.10
N LEU A 352 -10.89 6.64 -7.38
CA LEU A 352 -11.05 5.54 -8.35
C LEU A 352 -10.35 4.25 -7.91
N ALA A 353 -9.22 4.36 -7.21
CA ALA A 353 -8.48 3.22 -6.67
C ALA A 353 -9.30 2.31 -5.76
N TYR A 354 -10.35 2.83 -5.08
CA TYR A 354 -11.24 2.02 -4.26
C TYR A 354 -11.90 0.90 -5.08
N GLU A 355 -12.49 1.26 -6.22
CA GLU A 355 -13.18 0.29 -7.08
C GLU A 355 -12.21 -0.71 -7.75
N TYR A 356 -11.01 -0.26 -8.10
CA TYR A 356 -9.98 -1.12 -8.69
C TYR A 356 -9.47 -2.15 -7.69
N ILE A 357 -9.16 -1.74 -6.46
CA ILE A 357 -8.74 -2.65 -5.39
C ILE A 357 -9.83 -3.66 -5.07
N LYS A 358 -11.09 -3.21 -4.96
CA LYS A 358 -12.23 -4.09 -4.72
C LYS A 358 -12.33 -5.23 -5.75
N LYS A 359 -12.09 -4.93 -7.03
CA LYS A 359 -12.12 -5.93 -8.10
C LYS A 359 -11.00 -6.95 -7.97
N VAL A 360 -9.78 -6.51 -7.67
CA VAL A 360 -8.60 -7.39 -7.66
C VAL A 360 -8.33 -8.06 -6.31
N GLN A 361 -9.10 -7.75 -5.27
CA GLN A 361 -9.05 -8.43 -3.98
C GLN A 361 -10.16 -9.48 -3.77
N THR A 362 -11.00 -9.76 -4.78
CA THR A 362 -11.96 -10.87 -4.73
C THR A 362 -11.24 -12.20 -4.46
N ASP A 363 -11.90 -13.13 -3.76
CA ASP A 363 -11.26 -14.40 -3.38
C ASP A 363 -10.86 -15.23 -4.58
N VAL A 364 -11.68 -15.25 -5.62
CA VAL A 364 -11.33 -15.81 -6.92
C VAL A 364 -11.10 -14.65 -7.88
N CYS A 365 -9.93 -14.59 -8.52
CA CYS A 365 -9.58 -13.49 -9.39
C CYS A 365 -8.81 -13.95 -10.61
N VAL A 366 -9.23 -13.47 -11.79
CA VAL A 366 -8.51 -13.66 -13.07
C VAL A 366 -7.76 -12.37 -13.38
N MET A 367 -6.47 -12.50 -13.66
CA MET A 367 -5.53 -11.40 -13.89
C MET A 367 -4.69 -11.65 -15.13
N ILE A 368 -4.19 -10.59 -15.76
CA ILE A 368 -3.26 -10.67 -16.89
C ILE A 368 -1.95 -9.99 -16.50
N GLY A 369 -0.85 -10.72 -16.60
CA GLY A 369 0.47 -10.21 -16.26
C GLY A 369 1.23 -9.65 -17.46
N ASP A 370 2.28 -8.88 -17.15
CA ASP A 370 3.24 -8.42 -18.16
C ASP A 370 4.09 -9.58 -18.67
N ILE A 371 4.57 -9.44 -19.91
CA ILE A 371 5.55 -10.35 -20.49
C ILE A 371 6.88 -10.17 -19.76
N ARG A 372 7.39 -11.25 -19.19
CA ARG A 372 8.66 -11.30 -18.46
C ARG A 372 9.56 -12.41 -19.01
N GLU A 373 10.79 -12.45 -18.53
CA GLU A 373 11.72 -13.52 -18.86
C GLU A 373 11.07 -14.90 -18.64
N GLY A 374 11.15 -15.76 -19.64
CA GLY A 374 10.54 -17.09 -19.64
C GLY A 374 9.09 -17.16 -20.13
N ASN A 375 8.43 -16.01 -20.43
CA ASN A 375 7.11 -15.99 -21.06
C ASN A 375 7.19 -15.58 -22.53
N THR A 376 6.38 -16.22 -23.37
CA THR A 376 6.24 -15.89 -24.79
C THR A 376 5.12 -14.88 -25.06
N GLY A 377 4.25 -14.69 -24.09
CA GLY A 377 3.09 -13.81 -24.12
C GLY A 377 2.68 -13.31 -22.73
N HIS A 378 1.57 -12.63 -22.67
CA HIS A 378 0.96 -12.14 -21.42
C HIS A 378 0.31 -13.31 -20.66
N PRO A 379 0.78 -13.68 -19.46
CA PRO A 379 0.19 -14.79 -18.72
C PRO A 379 -1.19 -14.41 -18.18
N VAL A 380 -2.18 -15.25 -18.43
CA VAL A 380 -3.48 -15.22 -17.75
C VAL A 380 -3.38 -16.13 -16.54
N VAL A 381 -3.58 -15.54 -15.36
CA VAL A 381 -3.45 -16.24 -14.07
C VAL A 381 -4.76 -16.16 -13.31
N LEU A 382 -5.20 -17.32 -12.82
CA LEU A 382 -6.36 -17.47 -11.95
C LEU A 382 -5.86 -17.81 -10.53
N VAL A 383 -6.29 -17.04 -9.56
CA VAL A 383 -6.03 -17.26 -8.12
C VAL A 383 -7.33 -17.60 -7.42
N ASN A 384 -7.28 -18.60 -6.55
CA ASN A 384 -8.37 -19.00 -5.66
C ASN A 384 -7.86 -18.92 -4.21
N ASP A 385 -8.42 -18.02 -3.41
CA ASP A 385 -8.13 -17.88 -1.97
C ASP A 385 -9.21 -18.56 -1.10
N THR A 386 -10.17 -19.27 -1.73
CA THR A 386 -11.22 -20.01 -1.00
C THR A 386 -10.73 -21.39 -0.57
N ARG A 387 -11.45 -22.01 0.36
CA ARG A 387 -11.17 -23.37 0.86
C ARG A 387 -11.73 -24.47 -0.03
N ASN A 388 -12.35 -24.15 -1.16
CA ASN A 388 -12.96 -25.11 -2.07
C ASN A 388 -12.35 -24.95 -3.47
N ASN A 389 -12.27 -26.07 -4.21
CA ASN A 389 -11.98 -26.00 -5.63
C ASN A 389 -13.04 -25.18 -6.35
N GLN A 390 -12.61 -24.39 -7.32
CA GLN A 390 -13.50 -23.48 -8.04
C GLN A 390 -13.49 -23.79 -9.54
N LYS A 391 -14.68 -23.83 -10.13
CA LYS A 391 -14.86 -23.90 -11.58
C LYS A 391 -15.15 -22.49 -12.10
N VAL A 392 -14.31 -22.02 -13.01
CA VAL A 392 -14.33 -20.63 -13.48
C VAL A 392 -14.50 -20.62 -15.01
N GLU A 393 -15.53 -19.93 -15.47
CA GLU A 393 -15.72 -19.60 -16.88
C GLU A 393 -15.05 -18.25 -17.15
N ILE A 394 -14.07 -18.20 -18.05
CA ILE A 394 -13.27 -17.02 -18.36
C ILE A 394 -13.53 -16.59 -19.80
N ASN A 395 -13.78 -15.30 -20.01
CA ASN A 395 -13.90 -14.68 -21.31
C ASN A 395 -13.06 -13.38 -21.33
N ILE A 396 -12.10 -13.29 -22.24
CA ILE A 396 -11.25 -12.12 -22.40
C ILE A 396 -11.45 -11.58 -23.81
N LYS A 397 -11.71 -10.28 -23.94
CA LYS A 397 -11.95 -9.59 -25.20
C LYS A 397 -11.15 -8.29 -25.28
N ASP A 398 -10.69 -7.97 -26.45
CA ASP A 398 -10.29 -6.61 -26.76
C ASP A 398 -11.51 -5.70 -26.78
N LYS A 399 -11.47 -4.57 -26.04
CA LYS A 399 -12.59 -3.66 -25.85
C LYS A 399 -13.03 -3.02 -27.15
N ASP A 400 -12.09 -2.59 -27.97
CA ASP A 400 -12.39 -1.74 -29.14
C ASP A 400 -12.84 -2.56 -30.34
N SER A 401 -12.17 -3.69 -30.62
CA SER A 401 -12.53 -4.56 -31.74
C SER A 401 -13.60 -5.60 -31.39
N GLY A 402 -13.84 -5.85 -30.10
CA GLY A 402 -14.70 -6.95 -29.65
C GLY A 402 -14.11 -8.35 -29.91
N ARG A 403 -12.89 -8.45 -30.38
CA ARG A 403 -12.20 -9.73 -30.67
C ARG A 403 -12.04 -10.53 -29.38
N THR A 404 -12.50 -11.78 -29.40
CA THR A 404 -12.28 -12.71 -28.29
C THR A 404 -10.82 -13.20 -28.32
N LEU A 405 -10.11 -13.01 -27.21
CA LEU A 405 -8.72 -13.42 -27.00
C LEU A 405 -8.66 -14.78 -26.32
N LEU A 406 -9.56 -15.02 -25.36
CA LEU A 406 -9.69 -16.27 -24.63
C LEU A 406 -11.16 -16.53 -24.26
N SER A 407 -11.59 -17.79 -24.43
CA SER A 407 -12.87 -18.27 -23.88
C SER A 407 -12.63 -19.70 -23.40
N LYS A 408 -12.65 -19.91 -22.07
CA LYS A 408 -12.23 -21.18 -21.47
C LYS A 408 -12.96 -21.41 -20.14
N ILE A 409 -13.24 -22.68 -19.84
CA ILE A 409 -13.68 -23.11 -18.53
C ILE A 409 -12.54 -23.90 -17.90
N VAL A 410 -12.15 -23.53 -16.69
CA VAL A 410 -11.04 -24.15 -15.96
C VAL A 410 -11.44 -24.47 -14.52
N GLU A 411 -10.71 -25.38 -13.90
CA GLU A 411 -10.80 -25.66 -12.48
C GLU A 411 -9.50 -25.25 -11.79
N VAL A 412 -9.62 -24.66 -10.61
CA VAL A 412 -8.49 -24.28 -9.77
C VAL A 412 -8.71 -24.83 -8.37
N ASP A 413 -7.66 -25.41 -7.81
CA ASP A 413 -7.69 -26.00 -6.47
C ASP A 413 -7.99 -24.97 -5.39
N ALA A 414 -8.49 -25.46 -4.26
CA ALA A 414 -8.63 -24.68 -3.04
C ALA A 414 -7.30 -24.02 -2.67
N ASN A 415 -7.35 -22.74 -2.28
CA ASN A 415 -6.18 -21.93 -1.94
C ASN A 415 -5.06 -21.96 -3.00
N GLY A 416 -5.43 -22.18 -4.29
CA GLY A 416 -4.53 -22.47 -5.41
C GLY A 416 -4.27 -21.28 -6.34
N ILE A 417 -3.33 -21.53 -7.26
CA ILE A 417 -3.01 -20.64 -8.37
C ILE A 417 -2.88 -21.46 -9.64
N LEU A 418 -3.42 -20.97 -10.76
CA LEU A 418 -3.38 -21.63 -12.06
C LEU A 418 -2.96 -20.64 -13.14
N LYS A 419 -1.89 -20.95 -13.86
CA LYS A 419 -1.59 -20.31 -15.16
C LYS A 419 -2.52 -20.90 -16.22
N VAL A 420 -3.48 -20.11 -16.67
CA VAL A 420 -4.55 -20.57 -17.58
C VAL A 420 -4.08 -20.64 -19.03
N GLU A 421 -3.41 -19.59 -19.49
CA GLU A 421 -2.96 -19.41 -20.87
C GLU A 421 -1.89 -18.32 -20.95
N GLU A 422 -1.24 -18.17 -22.11
CA GLU A 422 -0.47 -16.98 -22.49
C GLU A 422 -1.12 -16.32 -23.71
N LEU A 423 -1.52 -15.06 -23.55
CA LEU A 423 -2.03 -14.26 -24.65
C LEU A 423 -0.88 -13.70 -25.48
N PRO A 424 -1.02 -13.63 -26.82
CA PRO A 424 0.06 -13.18 -27.69
C PRO A 424 0.45 -11.72 -27.37
N LYS A 425 1.73 -11.42 -27.57
CA LYS A 425 2.21 -10.04 -27.55
C LYS A 425 1.52 -9.26 -28.67
N VAL A 426 0.99 -8.09 -28.33
CA VAL A 426 0.41 -7.15 -29.29
C VAL A 426 1.34 -5.95 -29.49
N ASN A 427 1.33 -5.39 -30.69
CA ASN A 427 2.14 -4.23 -31.06
C ASN A 427 1.33 -2.92 -31.02
N SER A 428 0.10 -2.98 -30.52
CA SER A 428 -0.84 -1.85 -30.43
C SER A 428 -1.31 -1.66 -28.99
N ASN A 429 -1.80 -0.47 -28.66
CA ASN A 429 -2.46 -0.20 -27.41
C ASN A 429 -3.84 -0.85 -27.44
N GLU A 430 -3.99 -2.03 -26.85
CA GLU A 430 -5.27 -2.71 -26.70
C GLU A 430 -5.71 -2.68 -25.23
N LEU A 431 -6.99 -2.51 -24.98
CA LEU A 431 -7.58 -2.66 -23.65
C LEU A 431 -8.33 -3.98 -23.58
N TRP A 432 -7.84 -4.91 -22.79
CA TRP A 432 -8.41 -6.24 -22.65
C TRP A 432 -9.35 -6.29 -21.45
N LEU A 433 -10.61 -6.57 -21.72
CA LEU A 433 -11.63 -6.77 -20.71
C LEU A 433 -11.75 -8.23 -20.35
N ILE A 434 -11.65 -8.51 -19.06
CA ILE A 434 -11.78 -9.84 -18.46
C ILE A 434 -13.17 -9.93 -17.85
N GLU A 435 -13.99 -10.86 -18.32
CA GLU A 435 -15.22 -11.30 -17.64
C GLU A 435 -15.03 -12.73 -17.19
N TYR A 436 -15.37 -13.04 -15.94
CA TYR A 436 -15.32 -14.40 -15.45
C TYR A 436 -16.49 -14.70 -14.49
N LYS A 437 -16.92 -15.98 -14.48
CA LYS A 437 -18.03 -16.44 -13.65
C LYS A 437 -17.58 -17.50 -12.67
N VAL A 438 -17.96 -17.33 -11.42
CA VAL A 438 -17.72 -18.25 -10.30
C VAL A 438 -19.04 -18.39 -9.54
N ASP A 439 -19.51 -19.62 -9.32
CA ASP A 439 -20.74 -19.92 -8.58
C ASP A 439 -21.94 -19.07 -9.03
N GLY A 440 -22.08 -18.87 -10.34
CA GLY A 440 -23.18 -18.11 -10.95
C GLY A 440 -23.06 -16.58 -10.83
N LYS A 441 -22.01 -16.06 -10.18
CA LYS A 441 -21.72 -14.62 -10.09
C LYS A 441 -20.74 -14.22 -11.18
N THR A 442 -20.97 -13.06 -11.79
CA THR A 442 -20.08 -12.48 -12.81
C THR A 442 -19.18 -11.43 -12.18
N TYR A 443 -17.90 -11.50 -12.49
CA TYR A 443 -16.86 -10.57 -12.09
C TYR A 443 -16.18 -9.98 -13.32
N ASN A 444 -15.60 -8.80 -13.17
CA ASN A 444 -14.92 -8.10 -14.26
C ASN A 444 -13.57 -7.54 -13.79
N ASN A 445 -12.59 -7.61 -14.69
CA ASN A 445 -11.26 -7.02 -14.54
C ASN A 445 -10.76 -6.49 -15.90
N HIS A 446 -9.56 -5.92 -15.95
CA HIS A 446 -8.91 -5.50 -17.20
C HIS A 446 -7.39 -5.59 -17.08
#